data_51d52465f6ff5689078327f7431bd4a4
#
_entry.id   51d52465f6ff5689078327f7431bd4a4
#
_cell.length_a   1.000
_cell.length_b   1.000
_cell.length_c   1.000
_cell.angle_alpha   90.00
_cell.angle_beta   90.00
_cell.angle_gamma   90.00
#
_symmetry.space_group_name_H-M   'P 1'
#
loop_
_entity.id
_entity.type
_entity.pdbx_description
1 polymer ?
#
loop_
_entity_poly.entity_id
_entity_poly.type
_entity_poly.pdbx_seq_one_letter_code
_entity_poly.pdbx_strand_id
1 'polypeptide(L)'
;HSADLYLEGSDQHRGWFQSSLLESCGTRGQAPYKAVLTHGFTMDSKGFKQSKSLGNTTDPVKVMETNGADIIRLWALSVDFTEDHRIGDEILKGVADQYRKLRNTFRYLLGALDGFSEEERITDVAAMPELERYMLSLLADLDAKMSQAVDDFDFNSYTRLLSDFCN
;
A
#
# COMPACT_ATOMS: atom_id res chain seq x y z
N HIS A 1 -11.03 1.84 -26.49
CA HIS A 1 -11.10 1.43 -25.10
C HIS A 1 -10.70 2.61 -24.24
N SER A 2 -11.48 2.97 -23.19
CA SER A 2 -11.05 3.90 -22.16
C SER A 2 -10.24 3.16 -21.09
N ALA A 3 -9.26 3.84 -20.49
CA ALA A 3 -8.53 3.31 -19.34
C ALA A 3 -9.44 3.27 -18.11
N ASP A 4 -9.22 2.32 -17.22
CA ASP A 4 -9.97 2.28 -15.95
C ASP A 4 -9.49 3.41 -15.03
N LEU A 5 -8.17 3.61 -14.94
CA LEU A 5 -7.55 4.60 -14.06
C LEU A 5 -6.38 5.30 -14.76
N TYR A 6 -6.34 6.63 -14.69
CA TYR A 6 -5.14 7.44 -14.93
C TYR A 6 -4.50 7.79 -13.60
N LEU A 7 -3.20 7.51 -13.45
CA LEU A 7 -2.45 7.72 -12.23
C LEU A 7 -1.18 8.51 -12.52
N GLU A 8 -1.11 9.74 -12.02
CA GLU A 8 0.04 10.64 -12.19
C GLU A 8 0.06 11.71 -11.08
N GLY A 9 1.12 12.50 -11.05
CA GLY A 9 1.24 13.66 -10.18
C GLY A 9 0.23 14.78 -10.51
N SER A 10 -0.01 15.63 -9.55
CA SER A 10 -0.97 16.75 -9.67
C SER A 10 -0.62 17.76 -10.75
N ASP A 11 0.66 17.83 -11.18
CA ASP A 11 1.10 18.67 -12.31
C ASP A 11 0.48 18.24 -13.64
N GLN A 12 0.05 16.99 -13.78
CA GLN A 12 -0.55 16.46 -15.00
C GLN A 12 -1.99 16.94 -15.25
N HIS A 13 -2.60 17.64 -14.32
CA HIS A 13 -3.85 18.38 -14.57
C HIS A 13 -3.70 19.46 -15.66
N ARG A 14 -2.49 19.99 -15.82
CA ARG A 14 -2.14 20.94 -16.92
C ARG A 14 -1.29 20.28 -18.01
N GLY A 15 -1.20 18.97 -18.03
CA GLY A 15 -0.39 18.21 -18.98
C GLY A 15 -1.18 17.05 -19.57
N TRP A 16 -0.75 15.84 -19.27
CA TRP A 16 -1.29 14.60 -19.83
C TRP A 16 -2.80 14.44 -19.63
N PHE A 17 -3.32 14.70 -18.43
CA PHE A 17 -4.76 14.55 -18.18
C PHE A 17 -5.58 15.50 -19.07
N GLN A 18 -5.17 16.76 -19.14
CA GLN A 18 -5.87 17.77 -19.93
C GLN A 18 -5.80 17.47 -21.43
N SER A 19 -4.60 17.22 -21.98
CA SER A 19 -4.41 17.02 -23.40
C SER A 19 -5.12 15.77 -23.89
N SER A 20 -4.97 14.65 -23.18
CA SER A 20 -5.65 13.40 -23.55
C SER A 20 -7.17 13.49 -23.45
N LEU A 21 -7.69 14.24 -22.46
CA LEU A 21 -9.13 14.46 -22.29
C LEU A 21 -9.69 15.27 -23.48
N LEU A 22 -9.05 16.39 -23.81
CA LEU A 22 -9.50 17.26 -24.90
C LEU A 22 -9.47 16.56 -26.27
N GLU A 23 -8.38 15.84 -26.54
CA GLU A 23 -8.25 15.06 -27.79
C GLU A 23 -9.28 13.93 -27.86
N SER A 24 -9.48 13.19 -26.80
CA SER A 24 -10.44 12.08 -26.81
C SER A 24 -11.89 12.58 -26.91
N CYS A 25 -12.24 13.63 -26.19
CA CYS A 25 -13.56 14.23 -26.30
C CYS A 25 -13.81 14.83 -27.70
N GLY A 26 -12.80 15.49 -28.27
CA GLY A 26 -12.91 16.08 -29.60
C GLY A 26 -12.99 15.05 -30.74
N THR A 27 -12.32 13.91 -30.61
CA THR A 27 -12.25 12.89 -31.69
C THR A 27 -13.20 11.72 -31.50
N ARG A 28 -13.58 11.40 -30.27
CA ARG A 28 -14.35 10.20 -29.89
C ARG A 28 -15.63 10.51 -29.10
N GLY A 29 -15.83 11.75 -28.68
CA GLY A 29 -16.99 12.18 -27.89
C GLY A 29 -17.04 11.65 -26.45
N GLN A 30 -15.93 11.10 -25.93
CA GLN A 30 -15.88 10.54 -24.59
C GLN A 30 -14.50 10.71 -23.94
N ALA A 31 -14.46 10.68 -22.60
CA ALA A 31 -13.22 10.70 -21.86
C ALA A 31 -12.37 9.43 -22.11
N PRO A 32 -11.02 9.54 -22.13
CA PRO A 32 -10.13 8.40 -22.33
C PRO A 32 -9.96 7.52 -21.08
N TYR A 33 -10.52 7.93 -19.95
CA TYR A 33 -10.43 7.24 -18.66
C TYR A 33 -11.77 7.26 -17.91
N LYS A 34 -11.96 6.32 -17.00
CA LYS A 34 -13.11 6.28 -16.09
C LYS A 34 -12.84 7.07 -14.81
N ALA A 35 -11.61 7.03 -14.30
CA ALA A 35 -11.20 7.72 -13.09
C ALA A 35 -9.78 8.28 -13.22
N VAL A 36 -9.48 9.27 -12.41
CA VAL A 36 -8.14 9.87 -12.24
C VAL A 36 -7.77 9.84 -10.77
N LEU A 37 -6.58 9.33 -10.48
CA LEU A 37 -5.97 9.39 -9.15
C LEU A 37 -4.70 10.22 -9.24
N THR A 38 -4.59 11.28 -8.45
CA THR A 38 -3.42 12.14 -8.43
C THR A 38 -2.63 11.96 -7.14
N HIS A 39 -1.32 11.98 -7.25
CA HIS A 39 -0.43 11.90 -6.11
C HIS A 39 0.43 13.16 -5.97
N GLY A 40 0.93 13.39 -4.74
CA GLY A 40 1.91 14.40 -4.42
C GLY A 40 3.32 14.01 -4.88
N PHE A 41 4.30 14.82 -4.49
CA PHE A 41 5.70 14.61 -4.85
C PHE A 41 6.49 13.97 -3.71
N THR A 42 7.52 13.20 -4.09
CA THR A 42 8.46 12.64 -3.13
C THR A 42 9.51 13.68 -2.76
N MET A 43 9.60 13.96 -1.46
CA MET A 43 10.57 14.88 -0.85
C MET A 43 11.72 14.09 -0.21
N ASP A 44 12.86 14.74 -0.01
CA ASP A 44 13.91 14.18 0.82
C ASP A 44 13.55 14.21 2.32
N SER A 45 14.42 13.69 3.18
CA SER A 45 14.21 13.68 4.63
C SER A 45 14.03 15.07 5.25
N LYS A 46 14.54 16.12 4.62
CA LYS A 46 14.44 17.52 5.05
C LYS A 46 13.20 18.22 4.50
N GLY A 47 12.45 17.58 3.59
CA GLY A 47 11.26 18.16 2.97
C GLY A 47 11.54 18.97 1.71
N PHE A 48 12.70 18.83 1.09
CA PHE A 48 12.98 19.44 -0.21
C PHE A 48 12.62 18.48 -1.34
N LYS A 49 12.05 19.01 -2.42
CA LYS A 49 11.74 18.23 -3.62
C LYS A 49 13.01 17.56 -4.14
N GLN A 50 12.93 16.27 -4.38
CA GLN A 50 14.06 15.52 -4.93
C GLN A 50 14.38 15.97 -6.34
N SER A 51 15.66 16.22 -6.61
CA SER A 51 16.15 16.50 -7.95
C SER A 51 17.56 15.96 -8.15
N LYS A 52 17.86 15.54 -9.37
CA LYS A 52 19.21 15.07 -9.73
C LYS A 52 20.27 16.16 -9.57
N SER A 53 19.91 17.42 -9.83
CA SER A 53 20.80 18.56 -9.72
C SER A 53 21.19 18.88 -8.27
N LEU A 54 20.31 18.61 -7.31
CA LEU A 54 20.58 18.78 -5.87
C LEU A 54 21.29 17.56 -5.26
N GLY A 55 21.35 16.45 -5.96
CA GLY A 55 21.96 15.21 -5.44
C GLY A 55 21.23 14.58 -4.26
N ASN A 56 19.97 14.98 -4.01
CA ASN A 56 19.15 14.53 -2.88
C ASN A 56 18.14 13.46 -3.28
N THR A 57 18.35 12.79 -4.40
CA THR A 57 17.48 11.71 -4.88
C THR A 57 17.78 10.40 -4.16
N THR A 58 16.73 9.72 -3.71
CA THR A 58 16.82 8.33 -3.26
C THR A 58 16.71 7.40 -4.47
N ASP A 59 17.76 6.63 -4.72
CA ASP A 59 17.76 5.64 -5.80
C ASP A 59 17.04 4.36 -5.33
N PRO A 60 15.86 4.04 -5.89
CA PRO A 60 15.10 2.87 -5.47
C PRO A 60 15.84 1.56 -5.73
N VAL A 61 16.68 1.49 -6.77
CA VAL A 61 17.46 0.27 -7.07
C VAL A 61 18.46 -0.01 -5.96
N LYS A 62 19.17 1.01 -5.49
CA LYS A 62 20.11 0.85 -4.36
C LYS A 62 19.38 0.47 -3.07
N VAL A 63 18.21 1.04 -2.80
CA VAL A 63 17.41 0.63 -1.64
C VAL A 63 16.98 -0.83 -1.76
N MET A 64 16.56 -1.27 -2.95
CA MET A 64 16.20 -2.68 -3.19
C MET A 64 17.38 -3.64 -2.99
N GLU A 65 18.57 -3.26 -3.39
CA GLU A 65 19.79 -4.06 -3.20
C GLU A 65 20.12 -4.27 -1.71
N THR A 66 19.88 -3.26 -0.87
CA THR A 66 20.21 -3.31 0.56
C THR A 66 19.08 -3.83 1.44
N ASN A 67 17.84 -3.42 1.16
CA ASN A 67 16.69 -3.66 2.04
C ASN A 67 15.66 -4.61 1.43
N GLY A 68 15.75 -4.89 0.14
CA GLY A 68 14.76 -5.65 -0.61
C GLY A 68 13.63 -4.77 -1.17
N ALA A 69 12.98 -5.26 -2.23
CA ALA A 69 11.94 -4.52 -2.95
C ALA A 69 10.67 -4.27 -2.10
N ASP A 70 10.38 -5.18 -1.18
CA ASP A 70 9.17 -5.08 -0.36
C ASP A 70 9.19 -3.91 0.62
N ILE A 71 10.38 -3.43 1.00
CA ILE A 71 10.51 -2.23 1.85
C ILE A 71 10.03 -0.99 1.10
N ILE A 72 10.38 -0.84 -0.18
CA ILE A 72 9.88 0.27 -1.00
C ILE A 72 8.37 0.15 -1.24
N ARG A 73 7.87 -1.06 -1.51
CA ARG A 73 6.43 -1.29 -1.68
C ARG A 73 5.65 -0.95 -0.42
N LEU A 74 6.13 -1.41 0.74
CA LEU A 74 5.49 -1.10 2.02
C LEU A 74 5.56 0.39 2.34
N TRP A 75 6.70 1.06 2.06
CA TRP A 75 6.81 2.51 2.20
C TRP A 75 5.76 3.21 1.34
N ALA A 76 5.65 2.87 0.05
CA ALA A 76 4.71 3.50 -0.87
C ALA A 76 3.25 3.33 -0.45
N LEU A 77 2.90 2.19 0.17
CA LEU A 77 1.56 1.95 0.71
C LEU A 77 1.34 2.61 2.08
N SER A 78 2.41 2.92 2.82
CA SER A 78 2.32 3.48 4.18
C SER A 78 2.26 5.00 4.22
N VAL A 79 2.55 5.67 3.11
CA VAL A 79 2.47 7.13 3.01
C VAL A 79 1.08 7.57 2.54
N ASP A 80 0.66 8.76 2.93
CA ASP A 80 -0.46 9.43 2.28
C ASP A 80 0.03 9.97 0.93
N PHE A 81 -0.22 9.22 -0.12
CA PHE A 81 0.24 9.56 -1.46
C PHE A 81 -0.49 10.77 -2.08
N THR A 82 -1.63 11.19 -1.53
CA THR A 82 -2.37 12.36 -2.00
C THR A 82 -1.63 13.67 -1.71
N GLU A 83 -0.78 13.65 -0.69
CA GLU A 83 0.06 14.77 -0.25
C GLU A 83 1.54 14.53 -0.63
N ASP A 84 2.35 15.58 -0.52
CA ASP A 84 3.79 15.44 -0.64
C ASP A 84 4.35 14.61 0.52
N HIS A 85 5.13 13.58 0.20
CA HIS A 85 5.61 12.62 1.19
C HIS A 85 7.13 12.48 1.16
N ARG A 86 7.69 12.06 2.29
CA ARG A 86 9.15 12.01 2.48
C ARG A 86 9.69 10.59 2.33
N ILE A 87 10.91 10.51 1.84
CA ILE A 87 11.73 9.30 1.85
C ILE A 87 13.13 9.63 2.38
N GLY A 88 13.75 8.67 3.05
CA GLY A 88 15.11 8.78 3.59
C GLY A 88 15.44 7.59 4.46
N ASP A 89 16.71 7.45 4.84
CA ASP A 89 17.21 6.24 5.51
C ASP A 89 16.48 5.93 6.83
N GLU A 90 16.20 6.93 7.65
CA GLU A 90 15.47 6.74 8.91
C GLU A 90 14.02 6.31 8.70
N ILE A 91 13.37 6.86 7.66
CA ILE A 91 12.00 6.48 7.29
C ILE A 91 11.98 5.03 6.80
N LEU A 92 12.90 4.67 5.91
CA LEU A 92 13.02 3.31 5.39
C LEU A 92 13.38 2.29 6.47
N LYS A 93 14.18 2.69 7.47
CA LYS A 93 14.47 1.87 8.64
C LYS A 93 13.19 1.60 9.46
N GLY A 94 12.36 2.61 9.69
CA GLY A 94 11.06 2.43 10.35
C GLY A 94 10.14 1.48 9.59
N VAL A 95 10.11 1.58 8.26
CA VAL A 95 9.36 0.65 7.39
C VAL A 95 9.92 -0.77 7.45
N ALA A 96 11.25 -0.92 7.50
CA ALA A 96 11.89 -2.23 7.64
C ALA A 96 11.55 -2.88 8.99
N ASP A 97 11.43 -2.09 10.07
CA ASP A 97 11.00 -2.60 11.38
C ASP A 97 9.53 -3.04 11.36
N GLN A 98 8.64 -2.29 10.69
CA GLN A 98 7.26 -2.70 10.44
C GLN A 98 7.19 -4.00 9.64
N TYR A 99 7.92 -4.09 8.52
CA TYR A 99 8.00 -5.29 7.70
C TYR A 99 8.46 -6.51 8.50
N ARG A 100 9.45 -6.34 9.38
CA ARG A 100 9.96 -7.43 10.24
C ARG A 100 8.88 -7.94 11.19
N LYS A 101 8.05 -7.07 11.77
CA LYS A 101 6.92 -7.47 12.62
C LYS A 101 5.89 -8.29 11.82
N LEU A 102 5.45 -7.80 10.66
CA LEU A 102 4.54 -8.55 9.77
C LEU A 102 5.11 -9.93 9.43
N ARG A 103 6.37 -9.98 9.02
CA ARG A 103 7.05 -11.24 8.70
C ARG A 103 7.15 -12.20 9.88
N ASN A 104 7.36 -11.68 11.08
CA ASN A 104 7.40 -12.51 12.30
C ASN A 104 6.02 -13.11 12.62
N THR A 105 4.94 -12.38 12.39
CA THR A 105 3.57 -12.91 12.53
C THR A 105 3.34 -14.06 11.57
N PHE A 106 3.70 -13.92 10.29
CA PHE A 106 3.62 -15.03 9.34
C PHE A 106 4.48 -16.23 9.74
N ARG A 107 5.70 -15.99 10.24
CA ARG A 107 6.56 -17.05 10.74
C ARG A 107 5.94 -17.80 11.90
N TYR A 108 5.29 -17.11 12.82
CA TYR A 108 4.57 -17.70 13.94
C TYR A 108 3.40 -18.57 13.44
N LEU A 109 2.55 -18.02 12.56
CA LEU A 109 1.40 -18.73 12.01
C LEU A 109 1.82 -19.97 11.21
N LEU A 110 2.84 -19.88 10.38
CA LEU A 110 3.39 -21.02 9.63
C LEU A 110 3.97 -22.08 10.56
N GLY A 111 4.64 -21.69 11.67
CA GLY A 111 5.12 -22.62 12.67
C GLY A 111 4.00 -23.31 13.44
N ALA A 112 2.88 -22.60 13.70
CA ALA A 112 1.71 -23.20 14.32
C ALA A 112 0.98 -24.21 13.42
N LEU A 113 1.13 -24.07 12.09
CA LEU A 113 0.55 -24.97 11.10
C LEU A 113 1.49 -26.12 10.71
N ASP A 114 2.68 -26.22 11.30
CA ASP A 114 3.61 -27.30 11.01
C ASP A 114 3.03 -28.64 11.50
N GLY A 115 2.89 -29.59 10.56
CA GLY A 115 2.23 -30.87 10.80
C GLY A 115 0.71 -30.87 10.81
N PHE A 116 0.04 -29.73 10.56
CA PHE A 116 -1.42 -29.65 10.48
C PHE A 116 -1.96 -30.53 9.35
N SER A 117 -3.06 -31.25 9.65
CA SER A 117 -3.83 -32.02 8.67
C SER A 117 -5.27 -31.52 8.57
N GLU A 118 -5.92 -31.75 7.41
CA GLU A 118 -7.33 -31.33 7.20
C GLU A 118 -8.30 -32.02 8.17
N GLU A 119 -7.93 -33.17 8.75
CA GLU A 119 -8.73 -33.88 9.75
C GLU A 119 -8.83 -33.12 11.07
N GLU A 120 -7.86 -32.25 11.34
CA GLU A 120 -7.82 -31.41 12.55
C GLU A 120 -8.61 -30.11 12.39
N ARG A 121 -9.11 -29.85 11.17
CA ARG A 121 -9.85 -28.61 10.88
C ARG A 121 -11.22 -28.58 11.58
N ILE A 122 -11.41 -27.61 12.44
CA ILE A 122 -12.72 -27.29 13.03
C ILE A 122 -13.47 -26.35 12.08
N THR A 123 -14.58 -26.83 11.51
CA THR A 123 -15.41 -26.03 10.58
C THR A 123 -16.60 -25.37 11.28
N ASP A 124 -17.05 -25.94 12.41
CA ASP A 124 -18.11 -25.35 13.23
C ASP A 124 -17.53 -24.30 14.18
N VAL A 125 -17.75 -23.03 13.87
CA VAL A 125 -17.28 -21.90 14.68
C VAL A 125 -17.87 -21.95 16.10
N ALA A 126 -19.08 -22.45 16.29
CA ALA A 126 -19.71 -22.56 17.61
C ALA A 126 -18.99 -23.58 18.51
N ALA A 127 -18.32 -24.57 17.93
CA ALA A 127 -17.55 -25.57 18.65
C ALA A 127 -16.12 -25.09 19.03
N MET A 128 -15.66 -23.95 18.47
CA MET A 128 -14.35 -23.40 18.77
C MET A 128 -14.32 -22.80 20.19
N PRO A 129 -13.15 -22.82 20.89
CA PRO A 129 -12.97 -22.10 22.13
C PRO A 129 -13.24 -20.59 21.96
N GLU A 130 -13.48 -19.90 23.05
CA GLU A 130 -13.90 -18.49 23.04
C GLU A 130 -12.83 -17.57 22.45
N LEU A 131 -11.56 -17.81 22.73
CA LEU A 131 -10.45 -16.99 22.22
C LEU A 131 -10.34 -17.07 20.70
N GLU A 132 -10.44 -18.26 20.13
CA GLU A 132 -10.38 -18.49 18.69
C GLU A 132 -11.57 -17.84 17.97
N ARG A 133 -12.77 -17.93 18.54
CA ARG A 133 -13.97 -17.24 18.02
C ARG A 133 -13.81 -15.73 18.05
N TYR A 134 -13.24 -15.20 19.14
CA TYR A 134 -12.93 -13.77 19.26
C TYR A 134 -11.93 -13.32 18.19
N MET A 135 -10.84 -14.07 18.00
CA MET A 135 -9.85 -13.76 16.96
C MET A 135 -10.43 -13.83 15.56
N LEU A 136 -11.32 -14.78 15.27
CA LEU A 136 -12.02 -14.83 13.98
C LEU A 136 -12.95 -13.63 13.78
N SER A 137 -13.59 -13.15 14.83
CA SER A 137 -14.41 -11.93 14.77
C SER A 137 -13.55 -10.71 14.45
N LEU A 138 -12.39 -10.56 15.10
CA LEU A 138 -11.45 -9.47 14.82
C LEU A 138 -10.90 -9.56 13.39
N LEU A 139 -10.63 -10.75 12.90
CA LEU A 139 -10.16 -10.97 11.54
C LEU A 139 -11.24 -10.59 10.50
N ALA A 140 -12.50 -10.94 10.76
CA ALA A 140 -13.62 -10.57 9.88
C ALA A 140 -13.82 -9.04 9.82
N ASP A 141 -13.72 -8.38 10.96
CA ASP A 141 -13.78 -6.91 11.04
C ASP A 141 -12.60 -6.26 10.32
N LEU A 142 -11.41 -6.83 10.45
CA LEU A 142 -10.21 -6.38 9.76
C LEU A 142 -10.38 -6.52 8.24
N ASP A 143 -10.81 -7.68 7.76
CA ASP A 143 -11.02 -7.98 6.34
C ASP A 143 -11.98 -6.97 5.70
N ALA A 144 -13.12 -6.70 6.35
CA ALA A 144 -14.08 -5.72 5.87
C ALA A 144 -13.49 -4.30 5.78
N LYS A 145 -12.73 -3.87 6.81
CA LYS A 145 -12.10 -2.54 6.82
C LYS A 145 -10.98 -2.43 5.79
N MET A 146 -10.17 -3.49 5.63
CA MET A 146 -9.09 -3.51 4.65
C MET A 146 -9.64 -3.52 3.21
N SER A 147 -10.71 -4.27 2.95
CA SER A 147 -11.39 -4.27 1.65
C SER A 147 -11.93 -2.87 1.31
N GLN A 148 -12.58 -2.22 2.25
CA GLN A 148 -13.05 -0.84 2.05
C GLN A 148 -11.89 0.13 1.78
N ALA A 149 -10.78 0.03 2.52
CA ALA A 149 -9.62 0.88 2.31
C ALA A 149 -9.00 0.71 0.91
N VAL A 150 -9.02 -0.51 0.35
CA VAL A 150 -8.60 -0.76 -1.03
C VAL A 150 -9.54 -0.11 -2.04
N ASP A 151 -10.85 -0.23 -1.85
CA ASP A 151 -11.85 0.37 -2.73
C ASP A 151 -11.76 1.90 -2.73
N ASP A 152 -11.39 2.49 -1.60
CA ASP A 152 -11.19 3.94 -1.42
C ASP A 152 -9.78 4.42 -1.81
N PHE A 153 -8.89 3.53 -2.22
CA PHE A 153 -7.44 3.80 -2.44
C PHE A 153 -6.71 4.32 -1.19
N ASP A 154 -7.23 4.08 0.01
CA ASP A 154 -6.62 4.46 1.28
C ASP A 154 -5.62 3.39 1.77
N PHE A 155 -4.51 3.29 1.06
CA PHE A 155 -3.48 2.29 1.36
C PHE A 155 -2.74 2.57 2.67
N ASN A 156 -2.70 3.82 3.11
CA ASN A 156 -2.13 4.18 4.42
C ASN A 156 -2.94 3.52 5.55
N SER A 157 -4.26 3.67 5.54
CA SER A 157 -5.13 2.98 6.51
C SER A 157 -5.05 1.46 6.39
N TYR A 158 -4.96 0.91 5.17
CA TYR A 158 -4.76 -0.51 4.94
C TYR A 158 -3.53 -1.06 5.67
N THR A 159 -2.37 -0.43 5.48
CA THR A 159 -1.12 -0.87 6.11
C THR A 159 -1.14 -0.70 7.63
N ARG A 160 -1.76 0.37 8.13
CA ARG A 160 -1.93 0.62 9.56
C ARG A 160 -2.81 -0.43 10.22
N LEU A 161 -3.98 -0.73 9.65
CA LEU A 161 -4.90 -1.76 10.14
C LEU A 161 -4.22 -3.12 10.24
N LEU A 162 -3.48 -3.51 9.20
CA LEU A 162 -2.73 -4.77 9.18
C LEU A 162 -1.64 -4.80 10.27
N SER A 163 -0.89 -3.71 10.41
CA SER A 163 0.17 -3.62 11.42
C SER A 163 -0.37 -3.66 12.84
N ASP A 164 -1.49 -2.99 13.10
CA ASP A 164 -2.15 -2.99 14.41
C ASP A 164 -2.67 -4.38 14.77
N PHE A 165 -3.22 -5.11 13.80
CA PHE A 165 -3.67 -6.48 14.00
C PHE A 165 -2.53 -7.46 14.29
N CYS A 166 -1.34 -7.23 13.73
CA CYS A 166 -0.15 -8.07 13.93
C CYS A 166 0.66 -7.73 15.21
N ASN A 167 0.29 -6.68 15.95
CA ASN A 167 0.93 -6.30 17.22
C ASN A 167 0.15 -6.79 18.43
#